data_ff23f294747b26be0cd997beab81e8df
#
_entry.id   ff23f294747b26be0cd997beab81e8df
#
_cell.length_a   1.000
_cell.length_b   1.000
_cell.length_c   1.000
_cell.angle_alpha   90.00
_cell.angle_beta   90.00
_cell.angle_gamma   90.00
#
_symmetry.space_group_name_H-M   'P 1'
#
loop_
_entity.id
_entity.type
_entity.pdbx_description
1 polymer ?
#
loop_
_entity_poly.entity_id
_entity_poly.type
_entity_poly.pdbx_seq_one_letter_code
_entity_poly.pdbx_strand_id
1 'polypeptide(L)'
;MKRFFALALCVLMLPLSAHAWWDEGWTIRKKITLDTQAAGITAEATGVPVLVRLSTGNFDFLASNENGSDLRFVAEDDKTVLAHHIERFDSTNELAFVWVQVPRVAGSSAVQHVWLYYGNESAQPVPASGLYDAAQWAVYHLGDASGLPQDATAAGHHMSGGTATFVPSGLIGGSARLNADGGLQVGDATLQAATGFTFSAWIKPERVDGELLAFGGLTLSLRGGVPVLSAGGTVAQGGAPLALNAWRHVAVSSGTNAVLYVDGKAVANVATAFAPAGALRVGAGLVGEIDEVQISTEQRPEAWIAAQADSQGQSGKLVRMGEEETTKQGAQTGYFMATMNNLTVDGWVVVVICVFMFFIAIYIMWAKAVLLTRQDRSNPRFTEAFDQLATRLRTLEGGPSLHASQLDQLASQGDQYKDSPLHRIFQVGARELKSRFHADGATVEHDGVVAPSVGERAMLAVRSSLDAQLTRERQRLDKGMVMLTIAISGGPFLGLLGTVVGVMITFAAIAAAGDVNVNAIAPGIAAALVATVAGLGVAIPALFGYNYLQTRIKSISNDMNVFVDEFVTKMAETYGD
;
A
#
# COMPACT_ATOMS: atom_id res chain seq x y z
N MET A 1 -4.07 27.67 29.90
CA MET A 1 -4.67 26.83 28.83
C MET A 1 -4.87 27.56 27.51
N LYS A 2 -5.43 28.78 27.43
CA LYS A 2 -5.62 29.50 26.13
C LYS A 2 -4.32 29.82 25.36
N ARG A 3 -3.19 30.05 26.02
CA ARG A 3 -1.89 30.33 25.36
C ARG A 3 -1.18 29.07 24.86
N PHE A 4 -1.42 27.91 25.43
CA PHE A 4 -0.91 26.61 24.93
C PHE A 4 -1.68 26.12 23.68
N PHE A 5 -2.99 26.41 23.61
CA PHE A 5 -3.78 26.09 22.42
C PHE A 5 -3.42 26.97 21.21
N ALA A 6 -3.07 28.24 21.43
CA ALA A 6 -2.61 29.13 20.36
C ALA A 6 -1.22 28.72 19.79
N LEU A 7 -0.32 28.26 20.66
CA LEU A 7 1.00 27.79 20.21
C LEU A 7 0.90 26.44 19.45
N ALA A 8 0.02 25.53 19.86
CA ALA A 8 -0.25 24.27 19.14
C ALA A 8 -0.93 24.50 17.78
N LEU A 9 -1.76 25.54 17.65
CA LEU A 9 -2.39 25.90 16.39
C LEU A 9 -1.42 26.56 15.41
N CYS A 10 -0.42 27.32 15.89
CA CYS A 10 0.62 27.91 15.05
C CYS A 10 1.63 26.90 14.51
N VAL A 11 1.89 25.78 15.20
CA VAL A 11 2.76 24.70 14.73
C VAL A 11 2.06 23.87 13.64
N LEU A 12 0.74 23.88 13.58
CA LEU A 12 -0.06 23.22 12.52
C LEU A 12 -0.18 24.05 11.22
N MET A 13 0.32 25.29 11.22
CA MET A 13 0.33 26.15 10.03
C MET A 13 1.74 26.39 9.46
N LEU A 14 2.65 25.45 9.62
CA LEU A 14 3.81 25.43 8.73
C LEU A 14 3.29 25.06 7.34
N PRO A 15 3.55 25.87 6.28
CA PRO A 15 3.24 25.46 4.95
C PRO A 15 4.11 24.21 4.68
N LEU A 16 3.49 23.02 4.69
CA LEU A 16 4.01 21.90 3.95
C LEU A 16 4.17 22.45 2.54
N SER A 17 5.41 22.61 2.09
CA SER A 17 5.72 22.91 0.69
C SER A 17 4.97 21.83 -0.09
N ALA A 18 3.82 22.19 -0.64
CA ALA A 18 3.16 21.37 -1.62
C ALA A 18 4.13 21.37 -2.80
N HIS A 19 5.00 20.35 -2.92
CA HIS A 19 5.72 20.11 -4.15
C HIS A 19 4.64 19.96 -5.21
N ALA A 20 4.62 20.89 -6.16
CA ALA A 20 3.68 20.88 -7.24
C ALA A 20 3.84 19.54 -7.95
N TRP A 21 2.79 18.76 -8.00
CA TRP A 21 2.72 17.51 -8.76
C TRP A 21 2.64 17.90 -10.24
N TRP A 22 3.49 17.28 -11.09
CA TRP A 22 3.55 17.65 -12.51
C TRP A 22 2.17 17.57 -13.20
N ASP A 23 1.43 16.50 -12.95
CA ASP A 23 0.08 16.29 -13.46
C ASP A 23 -0.73 15.44 -12.47
N GLU A 24 -1.92 15.92 -12.07
CA GLU A 24 -2.79 15.23 -11.10
C GLU A 24 -3.39 13.91 -11.62
N GLY A 25 -3.33 13.68 -12.94
CA GLY A 25 -3.74 12.42 -13.56
C GLY A 25 -2.80 11.24 -13.24
N TRP A 26 -1.56 11.52 -12.81
CA TRP A 26 -0.61 10.51 -12.38
C TRP A 26 -0.61 10.39 -10.85
N THR A 27 -0.89 9.19 -10.34
CA THR A 27 -1.11 8.98 -8.91
C THR A 27 0.17 8.66 -8.13
N ILE A 28 1.22 8.22 -8.82
CA ILE A 28 2.49 7.79 -8.23
C ILE A 28 3.65 8.49 -8.92
N ARG A 29 4.63 8.92 -8.16
CA ARG A 29 5.93 9.34 -8.68
C ARG A 29 7.07 8.74 -7.89
N LYS A 30 8.21 8.61 -8.54
CA LYS A 30 9.42 8.07 -7.96
C LYS A 30 10.62 8.93 -8.33
N LYS A 31 11.43 9.26 -7.34
CA LYS A 31 12.65 10.03 -7.55
C LYS A 31 13.75 9.12 -8.11
N ILE A 32 14.33 9.48 -9.24
CA ILE A 32 15.51 8.82 -9.81
C ILE A 32 16.70 9.75 -9.68
N THR A 33 17.60 9.45 -8.77
CA THR A 33 18.82 10.25 -8.55
C THR A 33 19.90 9.85 -9.56
N LEU A 34 20.52 10.84 -10.19
CA LEU A 34 21.69 10.69 -11.06
C LEU A 34 22.94 10.97 -10.25
N ASP A 35 23.48 9.91 -9.61
CA ASP A 35 24.63 9.99 -8.69
C ASP A 35 25.95 9.90 -9.46
N THR A 36 26.34 11.01 -10.10
CA THR A 36 27.60 11.10 -10.85
C THR A 36 28.84 11.06 -9.93
N GLN A 37 28.68 11.45 -8.66
CA GLN A 37 29.75 11.31 -7.67
C GLN A 37 30.07 9.84 -7.40
N ALA A 38 29.06 9.01 -7.17
CA ALA A 38 29.26 7.57 -6.94
C ALA A 38 29.74 6.84 -8.21
N ALA A 39 29.33 7.30 -9.41
CA ALA A 39 29.80 6.80 -10.70
C ALA A 39 31.20 7.29 -11.08
N GLY A 40 31.78 8.26 -10.34
CA GLY A 40 33.10 8.82 -10.64
C GLY A 40 33.13 9.76 -11.85
N ILE A 41 31.99 10.31 -12.26
CA ILE A 41 31.86 11.25 -13.39
C ILE A 41 32.04 12.66 -12.87
N THR A 42 33.15 13.29 -13.21
CA THR A 42 33.55 14.60 -12.65
C THR A 42 33.14 15.77 -13.53
N ALA A 43 33.02 15.58 -14.84
CA ALA A 43 32.63 16.62 -15.78
C ALA A 43 31.13 16.50 -16.13
N GLU A 44 30.59 17.61 -16.64
CA GLU A 44 29.22 17.66 -17.14
C GLU A 44 29.11 16.99 -18.52
N ALA A 45 27.99 16.35 -18.79
CA ALA A 45 27.62 15.84 -20.10
C ALA A 45 26.20 16.30 -20.49
N THR A 46 25.96 16.52 -21.78
CA THR A 46 24.68 16.97 -22.31
C THR A 46 24.08 15.93 -23.26
N GLY A 47 22.74 15.84 -23.29
CA GLY A 47 22.03 14.98 -24.23
C GLY A 47 22.36 13.48 -24.05
N VAL A 48 22.42 13.00 -22.80
CA VAL A 48 22.77 11.61 -22.50
C VAL A 48 21.51 10.74 -22.45
N PRO A 49 21.39 9.72 -23.30
CA PRO A 49 20.36 8.69 -23.15
C PRO A 49 20.76 7.77 -21.97
N VAL A 50 20.06 7.89 -20.86
CA VAL A 50 20.32 7.12 -19.63
C VAL A 50 19.38 5.94 -19.56
N LEU A 51 19.90 4.74 -19.33
CA LEU A 51 19.07 3.55 -19.10
C LEU A 51 18.54 3.51 -17.69
N VAL A 52 17.22 3.40 -17.56
CA VAL A 52 16.51 3.13 -16.31
C VAL A 52 15.99 1.70 -16.33
N ARG A 53 16.47 0.88 -15.39
CA ARG A 53 16.00 -0.50 -15.21
C ARG A 53 14.93 -0.54 -14.13
N LEU A 54 13.74 -1.01 -14.49
CA LEU A 54 12.64 -1.25 -13.56
C LEU A 54 12.55 -2.75 -13.28
N SER A 55 12.33 -3.09 -12.01
CA SER A 55 12.21 -4.47 -11.53
C SER A 55 11.31 -4.51 -10.29
N THR A 56 10.88 -5.70 -9.87
CA THR A 56 10.09 -5.94 -8.63
C THR A 56 10.61 -5.18 -7.41
N GLY A 57 11.94 -5.04 -7.29
CA GLY A 57 12.57 -4.38 -6.13
C GLY A 57 12.50 -2.85 -6.14
N ASN A 58 12.12 -2.25 -7.27
CA ASN A 58 12.19 -0.80 -7.41
C ASN A 58 10.99 -0.15 -8.14
N PHE A 59 10.02 -0.93 -8.61
CA PHE A 59 8.87 -0.43 -9.36
C PHE A 59 7.64 -1.32 -9.14
N ASP A 60 6.47 -0.70 -8.99
CA ASP A 60 5.18 -1.41 -8.87
C ASP A 60 4.54 -1.58 -10.26
N PHE A 61 4.77 -2.75 -10.88
CA PHE A 61 4.21 -3.10 -12.17
C PHE A 61 2.69 -3.24 -12.18
N LEU A 62 2.07 -3.50 -11.01
CA LEU A 62 0.61 -3.62 -10.90
C LEU A 62 -0.08 -2.25 -10.90
N ALA A 63 0.62 -1.21 -10.51
CA ALA A 63 0.12 0.16 -10.51
C ALA A 63 0.31 0.87 -11.87
N SER A 64 1.04 0.25 -12.81
CA SER A 64 1.29 0.77 -14.16
C SER A 64 0.46 0.03 -15.20
N ASN A 65 0.26 0.64 -16.36
CA ASN A 65 -0.37 -0.03 -17.50
C ASN A 65 0.49 -1.19 -17.99
N GLU A 66 -0.13 -2.26 -18.51
CA GLU A 66 0.53 -3.51 -18.92
C GLU A 66 1.71 -3.33 -19.91
N ASN A 67 1.70 -2.25 -20.67
CA ASN A 67 2.74 -1.92 -21.67
C ASN A 67 3.60 -0.71 -21.25
N GLY A 68 3.43 -0.18 -20.04
CA GLY A 68 4.13 1.01 -19.56
C GLY A 68 3.71 2.31 -20.26
N SER A 69 2.54 2.37 -20.91
CA SER A 69 2.07 3.56 -21.65
C SER A 69 1.87 4.80 -20.77
N ASP A 70 1.74 4.60 -19.47
CA ASP A 70 1.59 5.64 -18.45
C ASP A 70 2.92 6.15 -17.88
N LEU A 71 4.06 5.59 -18.25
CA LEU A 71 5.36 6.10 -17.79
C LEU A 71 5.59 7.53 -18.33
N ARG A 72 6.00 8.43 -17.46
CA ARG A 72 6.47 9.77 -17.81
C ARG A 72 7.71 10.11 -17.01
N PHE A 73 8.73 10.57 -17.70
CA PHE A 73 9.93 11.08 -17.07
C PHE A 73 9.90 12.60 -17.11
N VAL A 74 10.12 13.22 -15.96
CA VAL A 74 10.03 14.68 -15.79
C VAL A 74 11.32 15.16 -15.16
N ALA A 75 11.85 16.28 -15.65
CA ALA A 75 13.09 16.87 -15.15
C ALA A 75 12.95 17.28 -13.67
N GLU A 76 14.06 17.65 -13.06
CA GLU A 76 14.15 18.10 -11.66
C GLU A 76 13.23 19.30 -11.34
N ASP A 77 12.86 20.11 -12.35
CA ASP A 77 11.94 21.22 -12.22
C ASP A 77 10.47 20.82 -12.01
N ASP A 78 10.19 19.53 -12.09
CA ASP A 78 8.84 18.94 -12.00
C ASP A 78 7.83 19.54 -12.98
N LYS A 79 8.29 19.90 -14.19
CA LYS A 79 7.51 20.52 -15.27
C LYS A 79 7.88 20.02 -16.66
N THR A 80 9.17 19.88 -16.92
CA THR A 80 9.68 19.55 -18.24
C THR A 80 9.64 18.04 -18.45
N VAL A 81 8.77 17.57 -19.34
CA VAL A 81 8.70 16.15 -19.71
C VAL A 81 9.91 15.78 -20.57
N LEU A 82 10.58 14.69 -20.22
CA LEU A 82 11.74 14.17 -20.93
C LEU A 82 11.32 13.13 -21.97
N ALA A 83 11.99 13.14 -23.11
CA ALA A 83 11.82 12.10 -24.12
C ALA A 83 12.31 10.75 -23.57
N HIS A 84 11.57 9.68 -23.85
CA HIS A 84 11.94 8.34 -23.43
C HIS A 84 11.50 7.31 -24.46
N HIS A 85 12.11 6.14 -24.43
CA HIS A 85 11.78 4.98 -25.25
C HIS A 85 11.75 3.73 -24.37
N ILE A 86 10.68 2.97 -24.47
CA ILE A 86 10.56 1.69 -23.80
C ILE A 86 11.09 0.61 -24.76
N GLU A 87 12.27 0.10 -24.49
CA GLU A 87 12.86 -1.01 -25.26
C GLU A 87 12.14 -2.32 -24.95
N ARG A 88 11.86 -2.56 -23.67
CA ARG A 88 11.13 -3.72 -23.19
C ARG A 88 10.31 -3.36 -21.96
N PHE A 89 9.07 -3.81 -21.92
CA PHE A 89 8.22 -3.78 -20.73
C PHE A 89 7.51 -5.12 -20.59
N ASP A 90 7.83 -5.84 -19.53
CA ASP A 90 7.35 -7.19 -19.27
C ASP A 90 6.72 -7.20 -17.86
N SER A 91 5.43 -6.91 -17.80
CA SER A 91 4.68 -6.86 -16.55
C SER A 91 4.56 -8.23 -15.88
N THR A 92 4.65 -9.33 -16.66
CA THR A 92 4.56 -10.68 -16.12
C THR A 92 5.83 -11.10 -15.39
N ASN A 93 7.00 -10.78 -15.95
CA ASN A 93 8.30 -11.04 -15.34
C ASN A 93 8.81 -9.87 -14.50
N GLU A 94 8.01 -8.79 -14.39
CA GLU A 94 8.30 -7.58 -13.64
C GLU A 94 9.68 -6.98 -13.98
N LEU A 95 9.93 -6.78 -15.27
CA LEU A 95 11.17 -6.24 -15.80
C LEU A 95 10.90 -5.23 -16.92
N ALA A 96 11.53 -4.05 -16.85
CA ALA A 96 11.50 -3.12 -17.95
C ALA A 96 12.84 -2.41 -18.16
N PHE A 97 13.15 -2.10 -19.43
CA PHE A 97 14.27 -1.28 -19.86
C PHE A 97 13.74 -0.04 -20.55
N VAL A 98 14.03 1.11 -19.96
CA VAL A 98 13.53 2.40 -20.45
C VAL A 98 14.69 3.37 -20.61
N TRP A 99 14.85 3.86 -21.83
CA TRP A 99 15.84 4.87 -22.18
C TRP A 99 15.25 6.26 -21.99
N VAL A 100 15.95 7.14 -21.26
CA VAL A 100 15.50 8.49 -20.94
C VAL A 100 16.54 9.49 -21.38
N GLN A 101 16.16 10.48 -22.20
CA GLN A 101 17.07 11.55 -22.55
C GLN A 101 17.19 12.53 -21.40
N VAL A 102 18.38 12.56 -20.81
CA VAL A 102 18.73 13.54 -19.79
C VAL A 102 19.43 14.70 -20.45
N PRO A 103 18.80 15.89 -20.52
CA PRO A 103 19.38 17.03 -21.24
C PRO A 103 20.74 17.44 -20.71
N ARG A 104 20.94 17.31 -19.40
CA ARG A 104 22.17 17.67 -18.69
C ARG A 104 22.41 16.70 -17.55
N VAL A 105 23.54 16.05 -17.55
CA VAL A 105 24.08 15.23 -16.44
C VAL A 105 25.19 16.03 -15.77
N ALA A 106 24.96 16.50 -14.56
CA ALA A 106 25.93 17.34 -13.82
C ALA A 106 27.11 16.50 -13.33
N GLY A 107 28.33 17.03 -13.42
CA GLY A 107 29.52 16.38 -12.87
C GLY A 107 29.57 16.46 -11.34
N SER A 108 30.10 15.42 -10.70
CA SER A 108 30.33 15.34 -9.24
C SER A 108 29.08 15.65 -8.39
N SER A 109 27.90 15.25 -8.85
CA SER A 109 26.63 15.48 -8.18
C SER A 109 26.08 14.18 -7.59
N ALA A 110 25.57 14.23 -6.36
CA ALA A 110 24.83 13.14 -5.72
C ALA A 110 23.35 13.50 -5.50
N VAL A 111 22.90 14.66 -5.99
CA VAL A 111 21.56 15.20 -5.69
C VAL A 111 20.72 15.47 -6.93
N GLN A 112 21.33 15.56 -8.12
CA GLN A 112 20.59 15.73 -9.37
C GLN A 112 19.64 14.57 -9.57
N HIS A 113 18.43 14.83 -10.04
CA HIS A 113 17.43 13.78 -10.21
C HIS A 113 16.48 14.09 -11.37
N VAL A 114 15.74 13.06 -11.74
CA VAL A 114 14.57 13.13 -12.58
C VAL A 114 13.41 12.42 -11.85
N TRP A 115 12.19 12.75 -12.21
CA TRP A 115 11.01 12.10 -11.68
C TRP A 115 10.48 11.06 -12.68
N LEU A 116 10.14 9.88 -12.20
CA LEU A 116 9.33 8.90 -12.91
C LEU A 116 7.91 8.98 -12.36
N TYR A 117 6.95 9.30 -13.22
CA TYR A 117 5.52 9.32 -12.94
C TYR A 117 4.85 8.10 -13.59
N TYR A 118 3.89 7.49 -12.89
CA TYR A 118 3.08 6.37 -13.37
C TYR A 118 1.77 6.25 -12.57
N GLY A 119 0.92 5.27 -12.89
CA GLY A 119 -0.38 5.09 -12.23
C GLY A 119 -1.49 5.95 -12.85
N ASN A 120 -1.51 6.10 -14.18
CA ASN A 120 -2.58 6.72 -14.93
C ASN A 120 -3.14 5.74 -15.97
N GLU A 121 -4.25 5.08 -15.66
CA GLU A 121 -4.89 4.09 -16.53
C GLU A 121 -5.33 4.64 -17.89
N SER A 122 -5.59 5.94 -17.99
CA SER A 122 -6.05 6.59 -19.24
C SER A 122 -4.92 7.16 -20.08
N ALA A 123 -3.65 7.04 -19.64
CA ALA A 123 -2.52 7.60 -20.35
C ALA A 123 -2.29 6.96 -21.72
N GLN A 124 -2.03 7.78 -22.72
CA GLN A 124 -1.66 7.32 -24.05
C GLN A 124 -0.15 7.14 -24.16
N PRO A 125 0.34 6.19 -24.98
CA PRO A 125 1.76 6.03 -25.24
C PRO A 125 2.38 7.32 -25.78
N VAL A 126 3.61 7.62 -25.36
CA VAL A 126 4.38 8.76 -25.88
C VAL A 126 5.23 8.28 -27.06
N PRO A 127 5.26 9.02 -28.17
CA PRO A 127 6.19 8.71 -29.27
C PRO A 127 7.65 8.76 -28.79
N ALA A 128 8.47 7.81 -29.23
CA ALA A 128 9.89 7.74 -28.90
C ALA A 128 10.76 8.86 -29.55
N SER A 129 10.14 9.87 -30.16
CA SER A 129 10.83 10.97 -30.82
C SER A 129 11.59 11.86 -29.82
N GLY A 130 12.79 12.26 -30.18
CA GLY A 130 13.60 13.20 -29.39
C GLY A 130 14.47 12.55 -28.30
N LEU A 131 14.52 11.20 -28.22
CA LEU A 131 15.42 10.52 -27.30
C LEU A 131 16.89 10.70 -27.69
N TYR A 132 17.19 10.61 -28.97
CA TYR A 132 18.53 10.77 -29.52
C TYR A 132 18.69 12.13 -30.17
N ASP A 133 19.83 12.78 -29.94
CA ASP A 133 20.17 14.05 -30.59
C ASP A 133 20.56 13.87 -32.06
N ALA A 134 20.70 14.96 -32.81
CA ALA A 134 21.02 14.92 -34.22
C ALA A 134 22.39 14.33 -34.56
N ALA A 135 23.31 14.28 -33.62
CA ALA A 135 24.62 13.66 -33.78
C ALA A 135 24.58 12.15 -33.56
N GLN A 136 23.54 11.60 -32.93
CA GLN A 136 23.35 10.16 -32.76
C GLN A 136 22.89 9.56 -34.09
N TRP A 137 23.84 9.00 -34.85
CA TRP A 137 23.59 8.56 -36.21
C TRP A 137 22.82 7.23 -36.26
N ALA A 138 23.15 6.26 -35.40
CA ALA A 138 22.41 5.00 -35.26
C ALA A 138 22.56 4.40 -33.84
N VAL A 139 21.55 3.65 -33.41
CA VAL A 139 21.51 2.87 -32.18
C VAL A 139 20.89 1.52 -32.47
N TYR A 140 21.62 0.45 -32.14
CA TYR A 140 21.14 -0.92 -32.32
C TYR A 140 21.12 -1.62 -30.96
N HIS A 141 19.92 -1.88 -30.45
CA HIS A 141 19.71 -2.63 -29.20
C HIS A 141 19.94 -4.13 -29.34
N LEU A 142 20.06 -4.63 -30.57
CA LEU A 142 20.35 -6.04 -30.91
C LEU A 142 19.38 -7.06 -30.32
N GLY A 143 18.20 -6.62 -29.91
CA GLY A 143 17.10 -7.44 -29.39
C GLY A 143 16.17 -8.01 -30.45
N ASP A 144 16.48 -7.85 -31.73
CA ASP A 144 15.66 -8.29 -32.86
C ASP A 144 15.70 -9.81 -32.99
N ALA A 145 14.57 -10.48 -32.75
CA ALA A 145 14.48 -11.94 -32.80
C ALA A 145 14.62 -12.52 -34.21
N SER A 146 14.46 -11.71 -35.24
CA SER A 146 14.59 -12.15 -36.64
C SER A 146 15.03 -11.00 -37.56
N GLY A 147 15.81 -11.30 -38.57
CA GLY A 147 16.30 -10.34 -39.55
C GLY A 147 17.62 -9.68 -39.16
N LEU A 148 17.92 -8.55 -39.82
CA LEU A 148 19.09 -7.74 -39.48
C LEU A 148 18.71 -6.71 -38.40
N PRO A 149 19.65 -6.33 -37.50
CA PRO A 149 19.40 -5.37 -36.46
C PRO A 149 18.84 -4.03 -36.97
N GLN A 150 17.80 -3.55 -36.33
CA GLN A 150 17.12 -2.30 -36.66
C GLN A 150 17.71 -1.14 -35.91
N ASP A 151 17.79 0.02 -36.54
CA ASP A 151 18.18 1.28 -35.91
C ASP A 151 17.00 1.82 -35.10
N ALA A 152 17.22 2.12 -33.84
CA ALA A 152 16.24 2.69 -32.92
C ALA A 152 16.12 4.22 -33.05
N THR A 153 16.97 4.87 -33.83
CA THR A 153 16.87 6.32 -34.10
C THR A 153 15.82 6.62 -35.17
N ALA A 154 15.37 7.85 -35.22
CA ALA A 154 14.45 8.30 -36.27
C ALA A 154 15.09 8.32 -37.69
N ALA A 155 16.41 8.22 -37.79
CA ALA A 155 17.14 8.24 -39.08
C ALA A 155 16.98 6.95 -39.85
N GLY A 156 16.77 5.80 -39.18
CA GLY A 156 16.47 4.52 -39.80
C GLY A 156 17.66 3.91 -40.57
N HIS A 157 18.88 4.11 -40.09
CA HIS A 157 20.09 3.53 -40.67
C HIS A 157 20.22 2.03 -40.27
N HIS A 158 19.28 1.21 -40.72
CA HIS A 158 19.28 -0.21 -40.40
C HIS A 158 20.54 -0.93 -40.91
N MET A 159 20.95 -2.01 -40.24
CA MET A 159 22.06 -2.83 -40.74
C MET A 159 21.67 -3.45 -42.06
N SER A 160 22.62 -3.46 -43.04
CA SER A 160 22.38 -3.92 -44.41
C SER A 160 22.94 -5.29 -44.71
N GLY A 161 23.77 -5.85 -43.84
CA GLY A 161 24.40 -7.15 -44.08
C GLY A 161 25.09 -7.69 -42.83
N GLY A 162 25.56 -8.94 -42.96
CA GLY A 162 26.25 -9.61 -41.88
C GLY A 162 25.57 -10.87 -41.39
N THR A 163 26.25 -11.58 -40.51
CA THR A 163 25.75 -12.81 -39.89
C THR A 163 25.90 -12.69 -38.37
N ALA A 164 24.77 -12.74 -37.71
CA ALA A 164 24.68 -12.79 -36.26
C ALA A 164 23.54 -13.68 -35.84
N THR A 165 23.62 -14.29 -34.66
CA THR A 165 22.54 -15.10 -34.11
C THR A 165 21.96 -14.36 -32.92
N PHE A 166 20.65 -14.16 -32.92
CA PHE A 166 19.95 -13.56 -31.79
C PHE A 166 20.08 -14.39 -30.50
N VAL A 167 20.35 -13.73 -29.37
CA VAL A 167 20.39 -14.32 -28.03
C VAL A 167 19.37 -13.58 -27.17
N PRO A 168 18.33 -14.25 -26.63
CA PRO A 168 17.22 -13.60 -25.95
C PRO A 168 17.60 -13.02 -24.57
N SER A 169 18.79 -13.33 -24.04
CA SER A 169 19.31 -12.84 -22.75
C SER A 169 20.67 -12.17 -22.93
N GLY A 170 20.65 -10.91 -23.37
CA GLY A 170 21.81 -10.04 -23.48
C GLY A 170 22.18 -9.34 -22.15
N LEU A 171 22.93 -8.27 -22.24
CA LEU A 171 23.18 -7.35 -21.12
C LEU A 171 21.92 -6.51 -20.84
N ILE A 172 21.29 -6.04 -21.93
CA ILE A 172 20.05 -5.25 -21.93
C ILE A 172 19.12 -5.92 -22.94
N GLY A 173 18.00 -6.49 -22.48
CA GLY A 173 17.10 -7.20 -23.38
C GLY A 173 17.74 -8.38 -24.07
N GLY A 174 17.84 -8.35 -25.40
CA GLY A 174 18.53 -9.33 -26.22
C GLY A 174 19.95 -8.91 -26.62
N SER A 175 20.70 -9.80 -27.26
CA SER A 175 22.02 -9.49 -27.82
C SER A 175 22.26 -10.25 -29.13
N ALA A 176 23.32 -9.91 -29.85
CA ALA A 176 23.75 -10.62 -31.05
C ALA A 176 25.02 -11.44 -30.76
N ARG A 177 25.00 -12.73 -31.09
CA ARG A 177 26.16 -13.62 -31.06
C ARG A 177 26.85 -13.62 -32.40
N LEU A 178 28.15 -13.36 -32.40
CA LEU A 178 29.03 -13.34 -33.56
C LEU A 178 29.97 -14.53 -33.53
N ASN A 179 30.33 -15.01 -34.73
CA ASN A 179 31.28 -16.08 -34.95
C ASN A 179 32.52 -15.55 -35.71
N ALA A 180 33.57 -16.36 -35.86
CA ALA A 180 34.82 -15.94 -36.48
C ALA A 180 34.67 -15.40 -37.92
N ASP A 181 33.71 -15.93 -38.67
CA ASP A 181 33.38 -15.47 -40.02
C ASP A 181 32.20 -14.47 -40.02
N GLY A 182 31.74 -14.09 -38.83
CA GLY A 182 30.63 -13.18 -38.62
C GLY A 182 31.05 -11.71 -38.66
N GLY A 183 30.05 -10.87 -38.46
CA GLY A 183 30.17 -9.41 -38.41
C GLY A 183 28.90 -8.79 -38.94
N LEU A 184 28.71 -7.54 -38.58
CA LEU A 184 27.56 -6.74 -38.97
C LEU A 184 28.04 -5.56 -39.83
N GLN A 185 27.35 -5.32 -40.94
CA GLN A 185 27.63 -4.19 -41.81
C GLN A 185 26.55 -3.13 -41.67
N VAL A 186 26.96 -1.93 -41.31
CA VAL A 186 26.07 -0.78 -41.25
C VAL A 186 25.89 -0.21 -42.65
N GLY A 187 24.63 -0.01 -43.04
CA GLY A 187 24.18 -0.03 -44.43
C GLY A 187 24.54 1.11 -45.32
N ASP A 188 25.08 2.19 -44.86
CA ASP A 188 25.26 3.33 -45.74
C ASP A 188 26.73 3.68 -45.96
N ALA A 189 27.19 3.48 -47.19
CA ALA A 189 28.54 3.89 -47.64
C ALA A 189 28.76 5.39 -47.56
N THR A 190 27.75 6.16 -47.16
CA THR A 190 27.77 7.63 -47.09
C THR A 190 28.10 8.19 -45.70
N LEU A 191 28.29 7.35 -44.66
CA LEU A 191 28.69 7.84 -43.36
C LEU A 191 30.01 8.59 -43.46
N GLN A 192 29.94 9.90 -43.22
CA GLN A 192 31.07 10.81 -43.18
C GLN A 192 31.15 11.49 -41.82
N ALA A 193 32.14 11.19 -41.05
CA ALA A 193 32.40 11.76 -39.74
C ALA A 193 33.29 13.01 -39.85
N ALA A 194 32.80 14.04 -40.55
CA ALA A 194 33.59 15.23 -40.89
C ALA A 194 34.05 16.05 -39.66
N THR A 195 33.24 16.04 -38.60
CA THR A 195 33.50 16.82 -37.38
C THR A 195 33.98 15.98 -36.19
N GLY A 196 33.76 14.67 -36.28
CA GLY A 196 34.08 13.71 -35.25
C GLY A 196 33.31 12.42 -35.42
N PHE A 197 33.64 11.43 -34.66
CA PHE A 197 33.03 10.11 -34.67
C PHE A 197 33.12 9.48 -33.29
N THR A 198 32.02 8.87 -32.85
CA THR A 198 32.04 8.05 -31.63
C THR A 198 31.34 6.73 -31.92
N PHE A 199 31.99 5.65 -31.55
CA PHE A 199 31.45 4.29 -31.53
C PHE A 199 31.47 3.79 -30.09
N SER A 200 30.41 3.13 -29.66
CA SER A 200 30.38 2.38 -28.41
C SER A 200 29.60 1.08 -28.57
N ALA A 201 29.99 0.06 -27.81
CA ALA A 201 29.30 -1.21 -27.74
C ALA A 201 29.63 -1.94 -26.44
N TRP A 202 28.75 -2.80 -26.00
CA TRP A 202 29.05 -3.83 -25.02
C TRP A 202 29.48 -5.11 -25.72
N ILE A 203 30.57 -5.71 -25.25
CA ILE A 203 31.10 -6.97 -25.80
C ILE A 203 31.29 -7.98 -24.67
N LYS A 204 31.07 -9.27 -25.00
CA LYS A 204 31.38 -10.41 -24.14
C LYS A 204 32.22 -11.39 -24.95
N PRO A 205 33.54 -11.14 -25.03
CA PRO A 205 34.42 -11.93 -25.90
C PRO A 205 34.63 -13.34 -25.37
N GLU A 206 34.62 -14.33 -26.25
CA GLU A 206 34.96 -15.74 -25.97
C GLU A 206 36.39 -16.08 -26.44
N ARG A 207 36.99 -15.21 -27.27
CA ARG A 207 38.38 -15.31 -27.74
C ARG A 207 39.11 -14.01 -27.48
N VAL A 208 40.45 -14.13 -27.38
CA VAL A 208 41.35 -13.02 -27.09
C VAL A 208 41.61 -12.12 -28.29
N ASP A 209 41.32 -12.58 -29.50
CA ASP A 209 41.56 -11.84 -30.73
C ASP A 209 40.28 -11.68 -31.54
N GLY A 210 40.09 -10.51 -32.15
CA GLY A 210 38.94 -10.18 -33.00
C GLY A 210 38.86 -8.69 -33.30
N GLU A 211 38.31 -8.34 -34.48
CA GLU A 211 38.05 -6.94 -34.84
C GLU A 211 36.67 -6.53 -34.32
N LEU A 212 36.59 -5.41 -33.58
CA LEU A 212 35.33 -4.90 -33.02
C LEU A 212 34.71 -3.82 -33.90
N LEU A 213 35.58 -3.02 -34.56
CA LEU A 213 35.17 -1.94 -35.45
C LEU A 213 36.20 -1.76 -36.55
N ALA A 214 35.70 -1.60 -37.77
CA ALA A 214 36.49 -1.09 -38.90
C ALA A 214 35.71 -0.01 -39.63
N PHE A 215 36.25 1.20 -39.70
CA PHE A 215 35.65 2.33 -40.40
C PHE A 215 36.69 3.27 -40.99
N GLY A 216 36.86 3.28 -42.29
CA GLY A 216 37.69 4.26 -43.03
C GLY A 216 39.13 4.44 -42.52
N GLY A 217 39.80 3.32 -42.12
CA GLY A 217 41.16 3.37 -41.53
C GLY A 217 41.19 3.59 -40.00
N LEU A 218 40.05 3.73 -39.35
CA LEU A 218 39.90 3.59 -37.89
C LEU A 218 39.57 2.12 -37.61
N THR A 219 40.38 1.47 -36.75
CA THR A 219 40.07 0.11 -36.30
C THR A 219 40.20 -0.01 -34.80
N LEU A 220 39.24 -0.73 -34.20
CA LEU A 220 39.30 -1.21 -32.83
C LEU A 220 39.32 -2.74 -32.88
N SER A 221 40.32 -3.34 -32.24
CA SER A 221 40.44 -4.81 -32.21
C SER A 221 40.91 -5.29 -30.83
N LEU A 222 40.67 -6.57 -30.53
CA LEU A 222 41.33 -7.28 -29.44
C LEU A 222 42.54 -8.01 -29.97
N ARG A 223 43.69 -7.89 -29.29
CA ARG A 223 44.91 -8.64 -29.55
C ARG A 223 45.46 -9.20 -28.23
N GLY A 224 45.44 -10.50 -28.08
CA GLY A 224 45.74 -11.14 -26.81
C GLY A 224 44.83 -10.70 -25.67
N GLY A 225 43.57 -10.37 -25.97
CA GLY A 225 42.59 -9.81 -25.02
C GLY A 225 42.71 -8.29 -24.75
N VAL A 226 43.76 -7.64 -25.18
CA VAL A 226 43.99 -6.19 -24.98
C VAL A 226 43.28 -5.42 -26.11
N PRO A 227 42.45 -4.40 -25.79
CA PRO A 227 41.92 -3.50 -26.79
C PRO A 227 43.01 -2.68 -27.47
N VAL A 228 42.98 -2.67 -28.80
CA VAL A 228 43.96 -1.95 -29.64
C VAL A 228 43.24 -1.01 -30.58
N LEU A 229 43.54 0.26 -30.49
CA LEU A 229 43.04 1.30 -31.38
C LEU A 229 44.10 1.64 -32.44
N SER A 230 43.73 1.62 -33.72
CA SER A 230 44.52 2.15 -34.81
C SER A 230 43.75 3.26 -35.53
N ALA A 231 44.38 4.42 -35.69
CA ALA A 231 43.80 5.56 -36.39
C ALA A 231 44.89 6.26 -37.23
N GLY A 232 44.66 6.49 -38.52
CA GLY A 232 45.59 7.16 -39.40
C GLY A 232 46.99 6.51 -39.45
N GLY A 233 47.08 5.19 -39.29
CA GLY A 233 48.33 4.44 -39.25
C GLY A 233 49.08 4.43 -37.89
N THR A 234 48.59 5.15 -36.90
CA THR A 234 49.13 5.15 -35.54
C THR A 234 48.35 4.15 -34.69
N VAL A 235 49.04 3.37 -33.86
CA VAL A 235 48.49 2.32 -33.02
C VAL A 235 48.68 2.61 -31.54
N ALA A 236 47.66 2.48 -30.73
CA ALA A 236 47.73 2.54 -29.27
C ALA A 236 47.04 1.33 -28.63
N GLN A 237 47.62 0.80 -27.58
CA GLN A 237 47.05 -0.31 -26.80
C GLN A 237 46.43 0.24 -25.51
N GLY A 238 45.27 -0.25 -25.17
CA GLY A 238 44.48 0.24 -24.06
C GLY A 238 44.36 -0.74 -22.90
N GLY A 239 45.14 -0.50 -21.86
CA GLY A 239 44.93 -1.12 -20.56
C GLY A 239 45.33 -2.59 -20.45
N ALA A 240 44.65 -3.32 -19.56
CA ALA A 240 44.83 -4.75 -19.32
C ALA A 240 43.96 -5.60 -20.25
N PRO A 241 44.29 -6.90 -20.43
CA PRO A 241 43.41 -7.81 -21.15
C PRO A 241 41.99 -7.87 -20.56
N LEU A 242 40.97 -7.83 -21.41
CA LEU A 242 39.60 -7.99 -21.03
C LEU A 242 39.33 -9.44 -20.59
N ALA A 243 38.52 -9.60 -19.54
CA ALA A 243 38.11 -10.92 -19.10
C ALA A 243 37.19 -11.57 -20.16
N LEU A 244 37.47 -12.83 -20.50
CA LEU A 244 36.62 -13.62 -21.39
C LEU A 244 35.30 -13.96 -20.71
N ASN A 245 34.23 -14.10 -21.47
CA ASN A 245 32.86 -14.41 -21.03
C ASN A 245 32.28 -13.39 -20.02
N ALA A 246 32.80 -12.16 -20.02
CA ALA A 246 32.30 -11.06 -19.18
C ALA A 246 31.95 -9.85 -20.04
N TRP A 247 30.81 -9.23 -19.78
CA TRP A 247 30.41 -8.01 -20.46
C TRP A 247 31.36 -6.85 -20.12
N ARG A 248 31.82 -6.16 -21.16
CA ARG A 248 32.69 -4.97 -21.07
C ARG A 248 32.23 -3.90 -22.04
N HIS A 249 32.12 -2.69 -21.59
CA HIS A 249 31.86 -1.55 -22.46
C HIS A 249 33.17 -1.11 -23.16
N VAL A 250 33.11 -1.00 -24.47
CA VAL A 250 34.23 -0.47 -25.27
C VAL A 250 33.73 0.69 -26.12
N ALA A 251 34.51 1.77 -26.18
CA ALA A 251 34.16 2.91 -27.03
C ALA A 251 35.41 3.57 -27.63
N VAL A 252 35.22 4.16 -28.79
CA VAL A 252 36.23 5.02 -29.45
C VAL A 252 35.57 6.34 -29.75
N SER A 253 36.17 7.44 -29.33
CA SER A 253 35.76 8.80 -29.68
C SER A 253 36.88 9.49 -30.46
N SER A 254 36.62 9.86 -31.69
CA SER A 254 37.61 10.41 -32.65
C SER A 254 37.19 11.78 -33.15
N GLY A 255 38.17 12.69 -33.32
CA GLY A 255 38.00 14.07 -33.81
C GLY A 255 39.34 14.75 -33.84
N THR A 256 39.62 15.60 -32.86
CA THR A 256 40.94 16.23 -32.71
C THR A 256 42.04 15.25 -32.29
N ASN A 257 41.64 14.16 -31.67
CA ASN A 257 42.45 12.99 -31.32
C ASN A 257 41.50 11.77 -31.33
N ALA A 258 42.03 10.56 -31.29
CA ALA A 258 41.21 9.36 -31.14
C ALA A 258 41.52 8.74 -29.76
N VAL A 259 40.48 8.62 -28.93
CA VAL A 259 40.56 8.09 -27.56
C VAL A 259 39.80 6.79 -27.46
N LEU A 260 40.42 5.78 -26.87
CA LEU A 260 39.85 4.49 -26.55
C LEU A 260 39.38 4.47 -25.10
N TYR A 261 38.17 4.00 -24.88
CA TYR A 261 37.58 3.86 -23.55
C TYR A 261 37.22 2.38 -23.27
N VAL A 262 37.43 1.98 -22.03
CA VAL A 262 36.94 0.70 -21.49
C VAL A 262 36.20 1.00 -20.19
N ASP A 263 34.97 0.47 -20.10
CA ASP A 263 34.07 0.72 -18.96
C ASP A 263 33.93 2.21 -18.61
N GLY A 264 33.81 3.06 -19.64
CA GLY A 264 33.66 4.51 -19.52
C GLY A 264 34.95 5.29 -19.21
N LYS A 265 36.11 4.65 -19.06
CA LYS A 265 37.39 5.29 -18.72
C LYS A 265 38.34 5.31 -19.90
N ALA A 266 38.99 6.42 -20.15
CA ALA A 266 40.03 6.54 -21.16
C ALA A 266 41.23 5.64 -20.82
N VAL A 267 41.60 4.75 -21.75
CA VAL A 267 42.72 3.80 -21.58
C VAL A 267 43.84 3.97 -22.61
N ALA A 268 43.54 4.57 -23.75
CA ALA A 268 44.55 4.90 -24.75
C ALA A 268 44.15 6.13 -25.56
N ASN A 269 45.14 6.85 -26.10
CA ASN A 269 44.92 8.05 -26.92
C ASN A 269 45.92 8.04 -28.11
N VAL A 270 45.37 8.28 -29.29
CA VAL A 270 46.15 8.54 -30.51
C VAL A 270 46.06 10.03 -30.83
N ALA A 271 47.15 10.73 -30.69
CA ALA A 271 47.24 12.18 -30.90
C ALA A 271 47.23 12.56 -32.40
N THR A 272 46.27 12.06 -33.15
CA THR A 272 46.11 12.32 -34.58
C THR A 272 44.67 12.67 -34.84
N ALA A 273 44.40 13.81 -35.42
CA ALA A 273 43.04 14.14 -35.92
C ALA A 273 42.70 13.19 -37.05
N PHE A 274 41.55 12.54 -36.95
CA PHE A 274 41.12 11.56 -37.91
C PHE A 274 39.60 11.61 -38.08
N ALA A 275 39.19 11.78 -39.35
CA ALA A 275 37.79 11.81 -39.76
C ALA A 275 37.50 10.59 -40.64
N PRO A 276 37.01 9.46 -40.11
CA PRO A 276 36.76 8.28 -40.87
C PRO A 276 35.56 8.47 -41.83
N ALA A 277 35.63 7.82 -43.00
CA ALA A 277 34.55 7.80 -43.96
C ALA A 277 34.55 6.45 -44.71
N GLY A 278 33.38 6.03 -45.20
CA GLY A 278 33.20 4.82 -45.96
C GLY A 278 32.30 3.76 -45.29
N ALA A 279 32.52 2.52 -45.63
CA ALA A 279 31.76 1.39 -45.04
C ALA A 279 32.19 1.14 -43.60
N LEU A 280 31.21 0.99 -42.71
CA LEU A 280 31.41 0.66 -41.31
C LEU A 280 31.06 -0.79 -41.04
N ARG A 281 31.99 -1.52 -40.46
CA ARG A 281 31.81 -2.93 -40.05
C ARG A 281 32.00 -3.06 -38.54
N VAL A 282 31.15 -3.86 -37.92
CA VAL A 282 31.13 -4.12 -36.47
C VAL A 282 31.31 -5.62 -36.23
N GLY A 283 32.25 -5.97 -35.37
CA GLY A 283 32.44 -7.34 -34.88
C GLY A 283 33.02 -8.34 -35.86
N ALA A 284 33.72 -7.90 -36.92
CA ALA A 284 34.32 -8.80 -37.88
C ALA A 284 35.42 -9.65 -37.23
N GLY A 285 35.20 -10.96 -37.11
CA GLY A 285 36.14 -11.87 -36.42
C GLY A 285 36.03 -11.87 -34.89
N LEU A 286 35.14 -11.12 -34.29
CA LEU A 286 34.78 -11.29 -32.89
C LEU A 286 34.03 -12.61 -32.69
N VAL A 287 34.51 -13.46 -31.80
CA VAL A 287 33.76 -14.61 -31.31
C VAL A 287 33.23 -14.28 -29.92
N GLY A 288 31.91 -14.22 -29.77
CA GLY A 288 31.25 -13.83 -28.53
C GLY A 288 29.94 -13.11 -28.78
N GLU A 289 29.47 -12.40 -27.78
CA GLU A 289 28.24 -11.62 -27.84
C GLU A 289 28.55 -10.12 -27.91
N ILE A 290 27.70 -9.36 -28.60
CA ILE A 290 27.74 -7.91 -28.70
C ILE A 290 26.34 -7.38 -28.41
N ASP A 291 26.29 -6.20 -27.75
CA ASP A 291 25.05 -5.56 -27.34
C ASP A 291 25.20 -4.03 -27.37
N GLU A 292 24.10 -3.29 -27.51
CA GLU A 292 24.04 -1.83 -27.43
C GLU A 292 25.07 -1.11 -28.33
N VAL A 293 25.05 -1.39 -29.62
CA VAL A 293 25.92 -0.71 -30.58
C VAL A 293 25.41 0.69 -30.87
N GLN A 294 26.22 1.70 -30.59
CA GLN A 294 25.86 3.11 -30.81
C GLN A 294 26.91 3.85 -31.65
N ILE A 295 26.46 4.69 -32.55
CA ILE A 295 27.26 5.43 -33.49
C ILE A 295 26.84 6.91 -33.47
N SER A 296 27.82 7.81 -33.25
CA SER A 296 27.62 9.26 -33.34
C SER A 296 28.55 9.88 -34.36
N THR A 297 28.10 10.96 -35.03
CA THR A 297 28.87 11.75 -36.00
C THR A 297 29.64 12.92 -35.37
N GLU A 298 29.82 12.87 -34.06
CA GLU A 298 30.66 13.84 -33.31
C GLU A 298 31.55 13.13 -32.30
N GLN A 299 32.59 13.84 -31.83
CA GLN A 299 33.45 13.41 -30.76
C GLN A 299 32.75 13.60 -29.41
N ARG A 300 32.14 12.52 -28.85
CA ARG A 300 31.53 12.58 -27.52
C ARG A 300 32.57 12.73 -26.43
N PRO A 301 32.31 13.57 -25.43
CA PRO A 301 33.25 13.75 -24.31
C PRO A 301 33.28 12.51 -23.37
N GLU A 302 34.35 12.35 -22.62
CA GLU A 302 34.55 11.27 -21.65
C GLU A 302 33.35 11.12 -20.67
N ALA A 303 32.86 12.23 -20.15
CA ALA A 303 31.74 12.23 -19.21
C ALA A 303 30.45 11.64 -19.82
N TRP A 304 30.21 11.87 -21.11
CA TRP A 304 29.07 11.30 -21.84
C TRP A 304 29.25 9.77 -21.97
N ILE A 305 30.45 9.31 -22.37
CA ILE A 305 30.78 7.89 -22.53
C ILE A 305 30.72 7.17 -21.17
N ALA A 306 31.23 7.82 -20.11
CA ALA A 306 31.19 7.28 -18.75
C ALA A 306 29.74 7.15 -18.23
N ALA A 307 28.88 8.13 -18.49
CA ALA A 307 27.47 8.08 -18.10
C ALA A 307 26.70 6.96 -18.83
N GLN A 308 26.98 6.77 -20.12
CA GLN A 308 26.45 5.66 -20.90
C GLN A 308 26.89 4.31 -20.32
N ALA A 309 28.20 4.11 -20.18
CA ALA A 309 28.77 2.86 -19.68
C ALA A 309 28.25 2.52 -18.28
N ASP A 310 28.13 3.49 -17.37
CA ASP A 310 27.66 3.27 -16.01
C ASP A 310 26.15 2.97 -15.97
N SER A 311 25.31 3.73 -16.70
CA SER A 311 23.86 3.50 -16.69
C SER A 311 23.46 2.15 -17.32
N GLN A 312 24.22 1.70 -18.33
CA GLN A 312 24.00 0.43 -19.03
C GLN A 312 24.58 -0.77 -18.27
N GLY A 313 25.59 -0.57 -17.44
CA GLY A 313 26.27 -1.62 -16.68
C GLY A 313 25.36 -2.25 -15.60
N GLN A 314 25.54 -3.56 -15.36
CA GLN A 314 24.77 -4.27 -14.31
C GLN A 314 25.08 -3.77 -12.89
N SER A 315 26.27 -3.24 -12.67
CA SER A 315 26.73 -2.70 -11.38
C SER A 315 26.84 -1.17 -11.40
N GLY A 316 26.11 -0.51 -12.30
CA GLY A 316 26.09 0.94 -12.43
C GLY A 316 25.66 1.65 -11.15
N LYS A 317 26.22 2.82 -10.92
CA LYS A 317 25.97 3.63 -9.73
C LYS A 317 25.30 4.96 -10.05
N LEU A 318 25.22 5.30 -11.33
CA LEU A 318 24.64 6.55 -11.80
C LEU A 318 23.16 6.66 -11.48
N VAL A 319 22.40 5.59 -11.74
CA VAL A 319 20.94 5.57 -11.58
C VAL A 319 20.59 4.96 -10.24
N ARG A 320 20.01 5.75 -9.34
CA ARG A 320 19.57 5.31 -8.01
C ARG A 320 18.08 5.60 -7.85
N MET A 321 17.31 4.55 -7.62
CA MET A 321 15.88 4.66 -7.37
C MET A 321 15.62 5.11 -5.93
N GLY A 322 14.78 6.12 -5.76
CA GLY A 322 14.28 6.61 -4.47
C GLY A 322 13.00 5.91 -4.03
N GLU A 323 12.40 6.40 -2.96
CA GLU A 323 11.10 5.93 -2.49
C GLU A 323 9.97 6.44 -3.39
N GLU A 324 8.84 5.77 -3.34
CA GLU A 324 7.63 6.18 -4.04
C GLU A 324 6.90 7.25 -3.24
N GLU A 325 6.42 8.25 -3.95
CA GLU A 325 5.52 9.26 -3.43
C GLU A 325 4.16 9.10 -4.12
N THR A 326 3.08 9.10 -3.35
CA THR A 326 1.72 8.98 -3.88
C THR A 326 0.91 10.23 -3.60
N THR A 327 -0.01 10.58 -4.49
CA THR A 327 -0.99 11.64 -4.20
C THR A 327 -1.85 11.21 -3.02
N LYS A 328 -2.43 12.18 -2.27
CA LYS A 328 -3.38 11.88 -1.18
C LYS A 328 -4.56 11.01 -1.67
N GLN A 329 -4.89 11.11 -2.92
CA GLN A 329 -5.94 10.33 -3.57
C GLN A 329 -5.44 8.91 -3.92
N GLY A 330 -4.20 8.77 -4.38
CA GLY A 330 -3.57 7.47 -4.66
C GLY A 330 -3.26 6.67 -3.39
N ALA A 331 -2.79 7.33 -2.32
CA ALA A 331 -2.48 6.67 -1.04
C ALA A 331 -3.71 6.04 -0.36
N GLN A 332 -4.92 6.61 -0.55
CA GLN A 332 -6.17 6.06 -0.01
C GLN A 332 -6.81 4.98 -0.90
N THR A 333 -6.57 5.02 -2.19
CA THR A 333 -7.23 4.12 -3.15
C THR A 333 -6.36 2.93 -3.56
N GLY A 334 -5.02 3.04 -3.52
CA GLY A 334 -4.13 2.08 -4.15
C GLY A 334 -4.32 0.63 -3.65
N TYR A 335 -3.88 0.32 -2.43
CA TYR A 335 -3.90 -1.08 -1.95
C TYR A 335 -5.27 -1.56 -1.51
N PHE A 336 -6.06 -0.70 -0.83
CA PHE A 336 -7.38 -1.10 -0.35
C PHE A 336 -8.36 -1.30 -1.52
N MET A 337 -8.38 -0.39 -2.48
CA MET A 337 -9.28 -0.48 -3.64
C MET A 337 -8.86 -1.61 -4.59
N ALA A 338 -7.57 -1.79 -4.86
CA ALA A 338 -7.07 -2.92 -5.62
C ALA A 338 -7.45 -4.26 -4.96
N THR A 339 -7.32 -4.35 -3.62
CA THR A 339 -7.75 -5.53 -2.86
C THR A 339 -9.25 -5.75 -2.95
N MET A 340 -10.05 -4.68 -2.88
CA MET A 340 -11.52 -4.76 -2.98
C MET A 340 -12.00 -5.12 -4.39
N ASN A 341 -11.36 -4.60 -5.44
CA ASN A 341 -11.70 -4.91 -6.84
C ASN A 341 -11.37 -6.36 -7.22
N ASN A 342 -10.34 -6.92 -6.59
CA ASN A 342 -9.93 -8.31 -6.80
C ASN A 342 -10.67 -9.32 -5.89
N LEU A 343 -11.68 -8.88 -5.11
CA LEU A 343 -12.43 -9.77 -4.24
C LEU A 343 -13.32 -10.74 -5.05
N THR A 344 -13.21 -12.02 -4.75
CA THR A 344 -14.10 -13.05 -5.31
C THR A 344 -15.54 -12.89 -4.79
N VAL A 345 -16.52 -13.40 -5.53
CA VAL A 345 -17.94 -13.34 -5.14
C VAL A 345 -18.18 -13.95 -3.75
N ASP A 346 -17.50 -15.06 -3.45
CA ASP A 346 -17.60 -15.74 -2.14
C ASP A 346 -17.04 -14.88 -1.01
N GLY A 347 -15.95 -14.16 -1.25
CA GLY A 347 -15.40 -13.18 -0.32
C GLY A 347 -16.39 -12.06 -0.02
N TRP A 348 -17.07 -11.54 -1.04
CA TRP A 348 -18.11 -10.53 -0.87
C TRP A 348 -19.29 -11.02 -0.03
N VAL A 349 -19.73 -12.27 -0.19
CA VAL A 349 -20.80 -12.85 0.63
C VAL A 349 -20.45 -12.82 2.11
N VAL A 350 -19.24 -13.23 2.48
CA VAL A 350 -18.76 -13.21 3.88
C VAL A 350 -18.70 -11.78 4.41
N VAL A 351 -18.15 -10.84 3.64
CA VAL A 351 -18.04 -9.42 4.03
C VAL A 351 -19.43 -8.83 4.27
N VAL A 352 -20.41 -9.07 3.39
CA VAL A 352 -21.77 -8.56 3.52
C VAL A 352 -22.44 -9.10 4.78
N ILE A 353 -22.29 -10.39 5.09
CA ILE A 353 -22.82 -10.99 6.33
C ILE A 353 -22.18 -10.31 7.55
N CYS A 354 -20.87 -10.11 7.56
CA CYS A 354 -20.16 -9.42 8.64
C CYS A 354 -20.66 -7.98 8.81
N VAL A 355 -20.83 -7.23 7.73
CA VAL A 355 -21.37 -5.85 7.76
C VAL A 355 -22.79 -5.83 8.35
N PHE A 356 -23.64 -6.76 7.94
CA PHE A 356 -24.98 -6.87 8.50
C PHE A 356 -24.97 -7.19 10.00
N MET A 357 -24.13 -8.12 10.44
CA MET A 357 -23.92 -8.43 11.86
C MET A 357 -23.41 -7.21 12.65
N PHE A 358 -22.51 -6.43 12.06
CA PHE A 358 -21.97 -5.22 12.67
C PHE A 358 -23.08 -4.20 12.95
N PHE A 359 -23.92 -3.90 11.99
CA PHE A 359 -25.03 -2.97 12.19
C PHE A 359 -26.03 -3.45 13.25
N ILE A 360 -26.34 -4.76 13.28
CA ILE A 360 -27.19 -5.34 14.32
C ILE A 360 -26.54 -5.17 15.69
N ALA A 361 -25.24 -5.46 15.84
CA ALA A 361 -24.52 -5.32 17.09
C ALA A 361 -24.50 -3.86 17.58
N ILE A 362 -24.22 -2.90 16.70
CA ILE A 362 -24.24 -1.46 17.01
C ILE A 362 -25.65 -1.02 17.46
N TYR A 363 -26.69 -1.44 16.74
CA TYR A 363 -28.07 -1.10 17.09
C TYR A 363 -28.44 -1.61 18.49
N ILE A 364 -28.09 -2.85 18.81
CA ILE A 364 -28.38 -3.45 20.13
C ILE A 364 -27.58 -2.74 21.22
N MET A 365 -26.30 -2.46 20.99
CA MET A 365 -25.49 -1.71 21.95
C MET A 365 -26.10 -0.33 22.24
N TRP A 366 -26.46 0.40 21.19
CA TRP A 366 -27.09 1.72 21.33
C TRP A 366 -28.42 1.66 22.09
N ALA A 367 -29.32 0.76 21.66
CA ALA A 367 -30.64 0.61 22.28
C ALA A 367 -30.54 0.23 23.77
N LYS A 368 -29.61 -0.67 24.12
CA LYS A 368 -29.34 -1.07 25.50
C LYS A 368 -28.69 0.03 26.32
N ALA A 369 -27.71 0.74 25.77
CA ALA A 369 -27.08 1.85 26.45
C ALA A 369 -28.09 2.95 26.81
N VAL A 370 -29.01 3.27 25.89
CA VAL A 370 -30.08 4.23 26.14
C VAL A 370 -31.02 3.74 27.24
N LEU A 371 -31.46 2.48 27.19
CA LEU A 371 -32.34 1.88 28.19
C LEU A 371 -31.70 1.93 29.59
N LEU A 372 -30.45 1.43 29.71
CA LEU A 372 -29.75 1.39 30.99
C LEU A 372 -29.50 2.83 31.55
N THR A 373 -29.17 3.80 30.67
CA THR A 373 -28.98 5.19 31.07
C THR A 373 -30.28 5.81 31.61
N ARG A 374 -31.43 5.48 31.02
CA ARG A 374 -32.73 5.93 31.54
C ARG A 374 -33.03 5.32 32.90
N GLN A 375 -32.73 4.05 33.10
CA GLN A 375 -32.92 3.37 34.39
C GLN A 375 -32.01 3.92 35.47
N ASP A 376 -30.73 4.14 35.21
CA ASP A 376 -29.78 4.74 36.13
C ASP A 376 -30.19 6.15 36.58
N ARG A 377 -30.86 6.92 35.73
CA ARG A 377 -31.36 8.25 36.08
C ARG A 377 -32.67 8.21 36.88
N SER A 378 -33.48 7.16 36.62
CA SER A 378 -34.80 7.03 37.27
C SER A 378 -34.72 6.38 38.66
N ASN A 379 -33.79 5.42 38.84
CA ASN A 379 -33.64 4.69 40.10
C ASN A 379 -33.39 5.58 41.32
N PRO A 380 -32.40 6.51 41.35
CA PRO A 380 -32.13 7.34 42.50
C PRO A 380 -33.33 8.22 42.88
N ARG A 381 -34.04 8.74 41.87
CA ARG A 381 -35.26 9.57 42.10
C ARG A 381 -36.38 8.77 42.77
N PHE A 382 -36.52 7.51 42.36
CA PHE A 382 -37.50 6.62 42.96
C PHE A 382 -37.10 6.19 44.37
N THR A 383 -35.81 5.88 44.61
CA THR A 383 -35.30 5.53 45.95
C THR A 383 -35.55 6.66 46.95
N GLU A 384 -35.29 7.91 46.57
CA GLU A 384 -35.58 9.09 47.42
C GLU A 384 -37.07 9.21 47.72
N ALA A 385 -37.95 9.01 46.74
CA ALA A 385 -39.41 9.03 46.96
C ALA A 385 -39.88 7.87 47.86
N PHE A 386 -39.26 6.70 47.77
CA PHE A 386 -39.54 5.56 48.64
C PHE A 386 -39.09 5.83 50.07
N ASP A 387 -37.91 6.43 50.29
CA ASP A 387 -37.41 6.80 51.62
C ASP A 387 -38.33 7.81 52.33
N GLN A 388 -38.80 8.80 51.58
CA GLN A 388 -39.80 9.76 52.09
C GLN A 388 -41.11 9.06 52.45
N LEU A 389 -41.59 8.12 51.61
CA LEU A 389 -42.77 7.34 51.92
C LEU A 389 -42.56 6.48 53.18
N ALA A 390 -41.46 5.75 53.28
CA ALA A 390 -41.20 4.88 54.44
C ALA A 390 -41.14 5.68 55.75
N THR A 391 -40.53 6.87 55.72
CA THR A 391 -40.49 7.80 56.88
C THR A 391 -41.90 8.27 57.25
N ARG A 392 -42.73 8.61 56.26
CA ARG A 392 -44.14 9.01 56.53
C ARG A 392 -44.96 7.88 57.11
N LEU A 393 -44.82 6.64 56.58
CA LEU A 393 -45.55 5.48 57.07
C LEU A 393 -45.26 5.15 58.54
N ARG A 394 -44.04 5.38 59.02
CA ARG A 394 -43.66 5.21 60.46
C ARG A 394 -44.31 6.23 61.40
N THR A 395 -44.63 7.41 60.88
CA THR A 395 -45.23 8.50 61.69
C THR A 395 -46.73 8.68 61.47
N LEU A 396 -47.33 7.82 60.59
CA LEU A 396 -48.71 7.97 60.18
C LEU A 396 -49.65 7.27 61.17
N GLU A 397 -50.38 8.03 61.93
CA GLU A 397 -51.48 7.53 62.78
C GLU A 397 -52.72 7.21 61.88
N GLY A 398 -53.13 5.96 61.82
CA GLY A 398 -54.37 5.65 61.10
C GLY A 398 -54.52 4.13 60.76
N GLY A 399 -55.72 3.78 60.38
CA GLY A 399 -56.05 2.39 60.05
C GLY A 399 -55.54 1.90 58.71
N PRO A 400 -55.74 0.61 58.38
CA PRO A 400 -55.23 -0.05 57.18
C PRO A 400 -55.52 0.66 55.84
N SER A 401 -56.65 1.37 55.75
CA SER A 401 -57.05 2.08 54.53
C SER A 401 -56.18 3.31 54.24
N LEU A 402 -55.66 3.99 55.27
CA LEU A 402 -54.80 5.17 55.10
C LEU A 402 -53.39 4.77 54.66
N HIS A 403 -52.82 3.75 55.30
CA HIS A 403 -51.51 3.19 54.88
C HIS A 403 -51.57 2.63 53.46
N ALA A 404 -52.65 1.90 53.09
CA ALA A 404 -52.87 1.42 51.75
C ALA A 404 -52.95 2.54 50.72
N SER A 405 -53.58 3.68 51.04
CA SER A 405 -53.68 4.83 50.14
C SER A 405 -52.33 5.49 49.86
N GLN A 406 -51.48 5.58 50.88
CA GLN A 406 -50.11 6.12 50.71
C GLN A 406 -49.22 5.25 49.84
N LEU A 407 -49.29 3.91 49.99
CA LEU A 407 -48.65 2.95 49.12
C LEU A 407 -49.16 3.04 47.67
N ASP A 408 -50.49 3.17 47.50
CA ASP A 408 -51.13 3.30 46.17
C ASP A 408 -50.74 4.65 45.50
N GLN A 409 -50.59 5.73 46.28
CA GLN A 409 -50.17 7.03 45.75
C GLN A 409 -48.81 6.93 45.04
N LEU A 410 -47.80 6.33 45.68
CA LEU A 410 -46.50 6.15 45.06
C LEU A 410 -46.53 5.10 43.93
N ALA A 411 -47.29 4.00 44.12
CA ALA A 411 -47.42 2.97 43.10
C ALA A 411 -48.11 3.47 41.82
N SER A 412 -49.04 4.43 41.94
CA SER A 412 -49.76 5.01 40.80
C SER A 412 -48.97 6.06 40.02
N GLN A 413 -47.83 6.55 40.53
CA GLN A 413 -46.96 7.49 39.83
C GLN A 413 -46.13 6.83 38.71
N GLY A 414 -46.76 5.91 37.96
CA GLY A 414 -46.15 5.12 36.91
C GLY A 414 -45.55 5.94 35.79
N ASP A 415 -46.13 7.07 35.42
CA ASP A 415 -45.59 7.93 34.33
C ASP A 415 -44.25 8.60 34.71
N GLN A 416 -44.11 8.95 36.01
CA GLN A 416 -42.89 9.59 36.50
C GLN A 416 -41.73 8.60 36.63
N TYR A 417 -41.99 7.36 37.01
CA TYR A 417 -41.00 6.31 37.29
C TYR A 417 -41.06 5.11 36.35
N LYS A 418 -41.66 5.24 35.17
CA LYS A 418 -41.89 4.11 34.22
C LYS A 418 -40.60 3.38 33.82
N ASP A 419 -39.48 4.09 33.78
CA ASP A 419 -38.20 3.53 33.39
C ASP A 419 -37.46 2.85 34.58
N SER A 420 -37.91 3.06 35.84
CA SER A 420 -37.30 2.45 37.01
C SER A 420 -37.74 1.00 37.23
N PRO A 421 -36.83 0.01 37.22
CA PRO A 421 -37.15 -1.34 37.67
C PRO A 421 -37.50 -1.42 39.15
N LEU A 422 -36.93 -0.50 40.02
CA LEU A 422 -37.24 -0.43 41.44
C LEU A 422 -38.72 -0.10 41.65
N HIS A 423 -39.29 0.86 40.90
CA HIS A 423 -40.69 1.20 40.96
C HIS A 423 -41.60 0.02 40.61
N ARG A 424 -41.22 -0.79 39.56
CA ARG A 424 -41.99 -1.98 39.18
C ARG A 424 -41.93 -3.07 40.25
N ILE A 425 -40.82 -3.23 40.93
CA ILE A 425 -40.66 -4.13 42.08
C ILE A 425 -41.54 -3.61 43.26
N PHE A 426 -41.46 -2.31 43.57
CA PHE A 426 -42.28 -1.67 44.58
C PHE A 426 -43.79 -1.88 44.34
N GLN A 427 -44.27 -1.70 43.11
CA GLN A 427 -45.67 -1.90 42.77
C GLN A 427 -46.17 -3.30 43.14
N VAL A 428 -45.34 -4.34 42.93
CA VAL A 428 -45.70 -5.73 43.31
C VAL A 428 -45.70 -5.84 44.84
N GLY A 429 -44.68 -5.34 45.54
CA GLY A 429 -44.60 -5.36 46.99
C GLY A 429 -45.73 -4.62 47.67
N ALA A 430 -46.03 -3.42 47.20
CA ALA A 430 -47.14 -2.63 47.72
C ALA A 430 -48.51 -3.31 47.54
N ARG A 431 -48.74 -3.96 46.38
CA ARG A 431 -49.97 -4.73 46.11
C ARG A 431 -50.09 -5.92 47.05
N GLU A 432 -49.05 -6.69 47.21
CA GLU A 432 -49.01 -7.86 48.06
C GLU A 432 -49.14 -7.50 49.53
N LEU A 433 -48.52 -6.44 50.00
CA LEU A 433 -48.61 -5.94 51.37
C LEU A 433 -50.06 -5.46 51.64
N LYS A 434 -50.64 -4.68 50.77
CA LYS A 434 -51.99 -4.16 50.87
C LYS A 434 -53.05 -5.27 50.96
N SER A 435 -52.89 -6.36 50.19
CA SER A 435 -53.83 -7.50 50.25
C SER A 435 -53.86 -8.16 51.63
N ARG A 436 -52.82 -8.02 52.43
CA ARG A 436 -52.71 -8.59 53.78
C ARG A 436 -53.25 -7.68 54.85
N PHE A 437 -53.24 -6.36 54.66
CA PHE A 437 -53.91 -5.41 55.57
C PHE A 437 -55.39 -5.69 55.72
N HIS A 438 -56.05 -6.24 54.70
CA HIS A 438 -57.46 -6.51 54.72
C HIS A 438 -57.82 -7.93 55.24
N ALA A 439 -56.81 -8.84 55.28
CA ALA A 439 -57.08 -10.22 55.68
C ALA A 439 -57.13 -10.43 57.19
N ASP A 440 -56.34 -9.73 57.98
CA ASP A 440 -56.17 -9.98 59.40
C ASP A 440 -56.81 -8.95 60.33
N GLY A 441 -57.06 -7.71 59.88
CA GLY A 441 -57.71 -6.67 60.67
C GLY A 441 -56.95 -6.29 61.97
N ALA A 442 -55.81 -6.92 62.22
CA ALA A 442 -54.95 -6.69 63.38
C ALA A 442 -54.20 -5.37 63.26
N THR A 443 -53.97 -4.71 64.37
CA THR A 443 -53.17 -3.49 64.47
C THR A 443 -52.02 -3.70 65.47
N VAL A 444 -50.87 -3.12 65.18
CA VAL A 444 -49.68 -3.08 66.04
C VAL A 444 -49.47 -1.63 66.48
N GLU A 445 -49.08 -1.43 67.74
CA GLU A 445 -48.66 -0.15 68.27
C GLU A 445 -47.15 -0.13 68.39
N HIS A 446 -46.51 0.82 67.68
CA HIS A 446 -45.08 1.03 67.72
C HIS A 446 -44.79 2.49 67.94
N ASP A 447 -44.05 2.81 68.97
CA ASP A 447 -43.74 4.22 69.38
C ASP A 447 -45.00 5.14 69.56
N GLY A 448 -46.14 4.57 70.01
CA GLY A 448 -47.38 5.32 70.19
C GLY A 448 -48.20 5.48 68.88
N VAL A 449 -47.77 4.89 67.76
CA VAL A 449 -48.48 4.97 66.48
C VAL A 449 -49.15 3.63 66.23
N VAL A 450 -50.45 3.66 65.96
CA VAL A 450 -51.23 2.41 65.58
C VAL A 450 -51.19 2.20 64.09
N ALA A 451 -50.57 1.09 63.68
CA ALA A 451 -50.41 0.68 62.26
C ALA A 451 -51.06 -0.72 62.02
N PRO A 452 -51.38 -1.09 60.76
CA PRO A 452 -51.79 -2.45 60.42
C PRO A 452 -50.69 -3.45 60.78
N SER A 453 -51.06 -4.60 61.42
CA SER A 453 -50.11 -5.71 61.69
C SER A 453 -49.98 -6.63 60.47
N VAL A 454 -48.78 -7.11 60.18
CA VAL A 454 -48.47 -8.06 59.16
C VAL A 454 -47.55 -9.15 59.74
N GLY A 455 -48.08 -10.29 60.00
CA GLY A 455 -47.31 -11.40 60.59
C GLY A 455 -46.12 -11.89 59.76
N GLU A 456 -45.12 -12.44 60.40
CA GLU A 456 -43.85 -12.87 59.81
C GLU A 456 -44.04 -13.76 58.53
N ARG A 457 -44.99 -14.71 58.56
CA ARG A 457 -45.31 -15.56 57.40
C ARG A 457 -45.83 -14.76 56.20
N ALA A 458 -46.62 -13.74 56.45
CA ALA A 458 -47.13 -12.87 55.39
C ALA A 458 -46.00 -11.98 54.81
N MET A 459 -45.07 -11.52 55.63
CA MET A 459 -43.87 -10.78 55.19
C MET A 459 -42.92 -11.65 54.33
N LEU A 460 -42.75 -12.95 54.66
CA LEU A 460 -42.01 -13.91 53.84
C LEU A 460 -42.69 -14.11 52.48
N ALA A 461 -44.01 -14.12 52.40
CA ALA A 461 -44.74 -14.22 51.14
C ALA A 461 -44.59 -12.95 50.27
N VAL A 462 -44.58 -11.76 50.89
CA VAL A 462 -44.26 -10.49 50.19
C VAL A 462 -42.85 -10.56 49.60
N ARG A 463 -41.84 -10.99 50.39
CA ARG A 463 -40.45 -11.16 49.93
C ARG A 463 -40.38 -12.09 48.74
N SER A 464 -41.04 -13.26 48.77
CA SER A 464 -41.06 -14.22 47.65
C SER A 464 -41.63 -13.60 46.37
N SER A 465 -42.68 -12.77 46.49
CA SER A 465 -43.26 -12.05 45.34
C SER A 465 -42.33 -11.01 44.75
N LEU A 466 -41.58 -10.29 45.64
CA LEU A 466 -40.55 -9.34 45.20
C LEU A 466 -39.38 -10.04 44.50
N ASP A 467 -38.89 -11.19 45.01
CA ASP A 467 -37.84 -12.00 44.40
C ASP A 467 -38.25 -12.54 43.03
N ALA A 468 -39.49 -12.95 42.88
CA ALA A 468 -40.03 -13.37 41.58
C ALA A 468 -40.05 -12.20 40.57
N GLN A 469 -40.46 -11.00 41.03
CA GLN A 469 -40.43 -9.83 40.15
C GLN A 469 -39.01 -9.37 39.82
N LEU A 470 -38.11 -9.41 40.79
CA LEU A 470 -36.69 -9.12 40.60
C LEU A 470 -36.06 -10.03 39.53
N THR A 471 -36.38 -11.33 39.58
CA THR A 471 -35.93 -12.29 38.55
C THR A 471 -36.44 -11.90 37.16
N ARG A 472 -37.70 -11.50 37.02
CA ARG A 472 -38.27 -11.03 35.76
C ARG A 472 -37.58 -9.76 35.24
N GLU A 473 -37.29 -8.83 36.11
CA GLU A 473 -36.58 -7.62 35.71
C GLU A 473 -35.15 -7.91 35.26
N ARG A 474 -34.42 -8.85 35.92
CA ARG A 474 -33.09 -9.31 35.46
C ARG A 474 -33.14 -9.93 34.07
N GLN A 475 -34.11 -10.84 33.84
CA GLN A 475 -34.29 -11.44 32.50
C GLN A 475 -34.61 -10.37 31.43
N ARG A 476 -35.29 -9.30 31.81
CA ARG A 476 -35.61 -8.19 30.91
C ARG A 476 -34.36 -7.36 30.58
N LEU A 477 -33.44 -7.19 31.54
CA LEU A 477 -32.16 -6.55 31.34
C LEU A 477 -31.23 -7.39 30.42
N ASP A 478 -31.22 -8.69 30.58
CA ASP A 478 -30.38 -9.59 29.78
C ASP A 478 -30.94 -9.86 28.37
N LYS A 479 -32.23 -9.59 28.13
CA LYS A 479 -32.84 -9.80 26.84
C LYS A 479 -32.10 -9.09 25.72
N GLY A 480 -31.68 -9.82 24.68
CA GLY A 480 -30.93 -9.29 23.52
C GLY A 480 -29.42 -9.28 23.68
N MET A 481 -28.87 -9.51 24.88
CA MET A 481 -27.41 -9.63 25.06
C MET A 481 -26.83 -10.85 24.30
N VAL A 482 -27.62 -11.87 24.11
CA VAL A 482 -27.27 -13.08 23.31
C VAL A 482 -26.85 -12.72 21.89
N MET A 483 -27.47 -11.72 21.26
CA MET A 483 -27.09 -11.31 19.91
C MET A 483 -25.68 -10.71 19.84
N LEU A 484 -25.26 -10.00 20.89
CA LEU A 484 -23.88 -9.52 20.99
C LEU A 484 -22.90 -10.68 21.17
N THR A 485 -23.27 -11.70 21.96
CA THR A 485 -22.45 -12.90 22.13
C THR A 485 -22.29 -13.66 20.79
N ILE A 486 -23.35 -13.73 19.98
CA ILE A 486 -23.30 -14.30 18.63
C ILE A 486 -22.36 -13.48 17.73
N ALA A 487 -22.40 -12.15 17.80
CA ALA A 487 -21.50 -11.30 17.02
C ALA A 487 -20.04 -11.47 17.44
N ILE A 488 -19.76 -11.59 18.75
CA ILE A 488 -18.41 -11.75 19.31
C ILE A 488 -17.79 -13.09 18.87
N SER A 489 -18.55 -14.18 18.92
CA SER A 489 -18.04 -15.52 18.53
C SER A 489 -18.20 -15.79 17.03
N GLY A 490 -19.30 -15.37 16.43
CA GLY A 490 -19.62 -15.63 15.02
C GLY A 490 -18.74 -14.86 14.05
N GLY A 491 -18.38 -13.61 14.37
CA GLY A 491 -17.52 -12.79 13.52
C GLY A 491 -16.20 -13.46 13.17
N PRO A 492 -15.37 -13.87 14.14
CA PRO A 492 -14.11 -14.56 13.87
C PRO A 492 -14.29 -15.90 13.14
N PHE A 493 -15.35 -16.65 13.42
CA PHE A 493 -15.62 -17.90 12.71
C PHE A 493 -15.99 -17.68 11.25
N LEU A 494 -16.78 -16.65 10.95
CA LEU A 494 -17.06 -16.25 9.57
C LEU A 494 -15.79 -15.75 8.86
N GLY A 495 -14.94 -15.01 9.55
CA GLY A 495 -13.64 -14.61 9.03
C GLY A 495 -12.75 -15.80 8.71
N LEU A 496 -12.67 -16.79 9.63
CA LEU A 496 -11.94 -18.03 9.40
C LEU A 496 -12.52 -18.84 8.22
N LEU A 497 -13.85 -18.92 8.10
CA LEU A 497 -14.48 -19.55 6.95
C LEU A 497 -14.06 -18.87 5.65
N GLY A 498 -14.01 -17.53 5.64
CA GLY A 498 -13.55 -16.76 4.49
C GLY A 498 -12.09 -17.08 4.11
N THR A 499 -11.20 -17.27 5.09
CA THR A 499 -9.80 -17.67 4.79
C THR A 499 -9.73 -19.07 4.18
N VAL A 500 -10.50 -20.02 4.68
CA VAL A 500 -10.50 -21.38 4.13
C VAL A 500 -11.02 -21.38 2.69
N VAL A 501 -12.10 -20.66 2.40
CA VAL A 501 -12.66 -20.54 1.05
C VAL A 501 -11.69 -19.81 0.11
N GLY A 502 -11.07 -18.71 0.55
CA GLY A 502 -10.11 -17.96 -0.25
C GLY A 502 -8.87 -18.79 -0.63
N VAL A 503 -8.33 -19.54 0.33
CA VAL A 503 -7.20 -20.47 0.06
C VAL A 503 -7.62 -21.59 -0.88
N MET A 504 -8.81 -22.14 -0.73
CA MET A 504 -9.35 -23.16 -1.64
C MET A 504 -9.46 -22.64 -3.09
N ILE A 505 -9.96 -21.42 -3.28
CA ILE A 505 -10.03 -20.75 -4.59
C ILE A 505 -8.63 -20.56 -5.18
N THR A 506 -7.66 -20.15 -4.37
CA THR A 506 -6.25 -19.99 -4.78
C THR A 506 -5.68 -21.30 -5.35
N PHE A 507 -5.85 -22.40 -4.64
CA PHE A 507 -5.37 -23.72 -5.12
C PHE A 507 -6.12 -24.21 -6.36
N ALA A 508 -7.42 -23.93 -6.46
CA ALA A 508 -8.21 -24.27 -7.65
C ALA A 508 -7.72 -23.47 -8.87
N ALA A 509 -7.37 -22.19 -8.71
CA ALA A 509 -6.83 -21.35 -9.77
C ALA A 509 -5.44 -21.86 -10.25
N ILE A 510 -4.55 -22.25 -9.33
CA ILE A 510 -3.24 -22.83 -9.66
C ILE A 510 -3.44 -24.14 -10.44
N ALA A 511 -4.35 -25.01 -9.98
CA ALA A 511 -4.60 -26.29 -10.66
C ALA A 511 -5.18 -26.11 -12.07
N ALA A 512 -5.99 -25.06 -12.28
CA ALA A 512 -6.58 -24.75 -13.59
C ALA A 512 -5.57 -24.11 -14.55
N ALA A 513 -4.65 -23.28 -14.05
CA ALA A 513 -3.65 -22.58 -14.86
C ALA A 513 -2.46 -23.49 -15.25
N GLY A 514 -2.19 -24.57 -14.53
CA GLY A 514 -1.04 -25.47 -14.75
C GLY A 514 0.31 -24.87 -14.37
N ASP A 515 0.36 -23.59 -14.03
CA ASP A 515 1.56 -22.85 -13.63
C ASP A 515 1.26 -21.95 -12.43
N VAL A 516 2.29 -21.65 -11.61
CA VAL A 516 2.16 -20.78 -10.42
C VAL A 516 2.24 -19.32 -10.89
N ASN A 517 1.10 -18.72 -11.19
CA ASN A 517 0.99 -17.31 -11.57
C ASN A 517 0.48 -16.48 -10.38
N VAL A 518 1.25 -15.47 -9.97
CA VAL A 518 0.90 -14.56 -8.86
C VAL A 518 -0.44 -13.86 -9.08
N ASN A 519 -0.76 -13.45 -10.31
CA ASN A 519 -2.02 -12.80 -10.66
C ASN A 519 -3.25 -13.70 -10.48
N ALA A 520 -3.08 -15.03 -10.64
CA ALA A 520 -4.15 -16.00 -10.39
C ALA A 520 -4.34 -16.29 -8.88
N ILE A 521 -3.30 -16.08 -8.06
CA ILE A 521 -3.28 -16.37 -6.62
C ILE A 521 -3.78 -15.18 -5.80
N ALA A 522 -3.42 -13.97 -6.19
CA ALA A 522 -3.67 -12.75 -5.44
C ALA A 522 -5.16 -12.51 -5.06
N PRO A 523 -6.16 -12.73 -5.95
CA PRO A 523 -7.57 -12.52 -5.60
C PRO A 523 -8.07 -13.42 -4.47
N GLY A 524 -7.65 -14.69 -4.45
CA GLY A 524 -8.05 -15.65 -3.41
C GLY A 524 -7.46 -15.32 -2.04
N ILE A 525 -6.18 -14.93 -2.00
CA ILE A 525 -5.51 -14.48 -0.77
C ILE A 525 -6.12 -13.17 -0.27
N ALA A 526 -6.37 -12.22 -1.15
CA ALA A 526 -7.00 -10.94 -0.80
C ALA A 526 -8.39 -11.16 -0.17
N ALA A 527 -9.22 -12.01 -0.76
CA ALA A 527 -10.54 -12.38 -0.23
C ALA A 527 -10.44 -12.99 1.17
N ALA A 528 -9.47 -13.90 1.38
CA ALA A 528 -9.21 -14.52 2.68
C ALA A 528 -8.89 -13.49 3.77
N LEU A 529 -7.96 -12.58 3.49
CA LEU A 529 -7.51 -11.57 4.46
C LEU A 529 -8.61 -10.55 4.78
N VAL A 530 -9.32 -10.05 3.77
CA VAL A 530 -10.42 -9.09 3.95
C VAL A 530 -11.57 -9.69 4.76
N ALA A 531 -11.95 -10.95 4.51
CA ALA A 531 -12.96 -11.65 5.28
C ALA A 531 -12.59 -11.73 6.78
N THR A 532 -11.31 -12.01 7.08
CA THR A 532 -10.84 -12.07 8.47
C THR A 532 -10.88 -10.71 9.15
N VAL A 533 -10.42 -9.67 8.47
CA VAL A 533 -10.49 -8.29 8.98
C VAL A 533 -11.93 -7.86 9.22
N ALA A 534 -12.85 -8.18 8.31
CA ALA A 534 -14.27 -7.89 8.49
C ALA A 534 -14.86 -8.63 9.70
N GLY A 535 -14.55 -9.92 9.89
CA GLY A 535 -15.00 -10.70 11.05
C GLY A 535 -14.50 -10.15 12.39
N LEU A 536 -13.22 -9.79 12.48
CA LEU A 536 -12.64 -9.16 13.67
C LEU A 536 -13.19 -7.74 13.89
N GLY A 537 -13.44 -7.00 12.82
CA GLY A 537 -14.05 -5.67 12.87
C GLY A 537 -15.44 -5.66 13.49
N VAL A 538 -16.19 -6.76 13.39
CA VAL A 538 -17.47 -6.97 14.10
C VAL A 538 -17.23 -7.36 15.55
N ALA A 539 -16.38 -8.34 15.79
CA ALA A 539 -16.22 -8.96 17.10
C ALA A 539 -15.63 -8.02 18.16
N ILE A 540 -14.63 -7.22 17.79
CA ILE A 540 -13.92 -6.36 18.74
C ILE A 540 -14.83 -5.27 19.33
N PRO A 541 -15.55 -4.45 18.54
CA PRO A 541 -16.48 -3.46 19.11
C PRO A 541 -17.64 -4.12 19.90
N ALA A 542 -18.15 -5.26 19.42
CA ALA A 542 -19.19 -6.00 20.10
C ALA A 542 -18.72 -6.50 21.48
N LEU A 543 -17.48 -6.96 21.62
CA LEU A 543 -16.88 -7.41 22.87
C LEU A 543 -16.76 -6.26 23.89
N PHE A 544 -16.23 -5.12 23.47
CA PHE A 544 -16.14 -3.95 24.33
C PHE A 544 -17.50 -3.45 24.78
N GLY A 545 -18.46 -3.36 23.84
CA GLY A 545 -19.81 -2.97 24.12
C GLY A 545 -20.53 -3.94 25.08
N TYR A 546 -20.38 -5.25 24.84
CA TYR A 546 -20.93 -6.29 25.72
C TYR A 546 -20.41 -6.16 27.16
N ASN A 547 -19.09 -6.05 27.35
CA ASN A 547 -18.48 -5.95 28.68
C ASN A 547 -18.94 -4.68 29.42
N TYR A 548 -19.04 -3.54 28.72
CA TYR A 548 -19.56 -2.31 29.27
C TYR A 548 -21.02 -2.45 29.72
N LEU A 549 -21.89 -2.98 28.86
CA LEU A 549 -23.31 -3.18 29.15
C LEU A 549 -23.52 -4.19 30.28
N GLN A 550 -22.75 -5.29 30.28
CA GLN A 550 -22.82 -6.30 31.34
C GLN A 550 -22.47 -5.77 32.72
N THR A 551 -21.48 -4.89 32.81
CA THR A 551 -21.11 -4.20 34.05
C THR A 551 -22.26 -3.31 34.55
N ARG A 552 -22.90 -2.56 33.65
CA ARG A 552 -24.05 -1.72 33.97
C ARG A 552 -25.26 -2.55 34.42
N ILE A 553 -25.56 -3.66 33.74
CA ILE A 553 -26.63 -4.58 34.10
C ILE A 553 -26.41 -5.16 35.49
N LYS A 554 -25.16 -5.56 35.81
CA LYS A 554 -24.81 -6.06 37.15
C LYS A 554 -25.03 -4.99 38.24
N SER A 555 -24.65 -3.74 37.99
CA SER A 555 -24.87 -2.62 38.92
C SER A 555 -26.36 -2.46 39.22
N ILE A 556 -27.19 -2.31 38.18
CA ILE A 556 -28.65 -2.16 38.34
C ILE A 556 -29.26 -3.38 39.04
N SER A 557 -28.78 -4.61 38.75
CA SER A 557 -29.23 -5.81 39.40
C SER A 557 -28.91 -5.84 40.91
N ASN A 558 -27.75 -5.30 41.30
CA ASN A 558 -27.38 -5.17 42.68
C ASN A 558 -28.25 -4.12 43.39
N ASP A 559 -28.52 -2.96 42.75
CA ASP A 559 -29.43 -1.93 43.27
C ASP A 559 -30.83 -2.50 43.50
N MET A 560 -31.33 -3.34 42.61
CA MET A 560 -32.63 -4.03 42.79
C MET A 560 -32.61 -5.00 43.97
N ASN A 561 -31.50 -5.75 44.23
CA ASN A 561 -31.39 -6.59 45.43
C ASN A 561 -31.42 -5.77 46.69
N VAL A 562 -30.58 -4.73 46.75
CA VAL A 562 -30.54 -3.82 47.91
C VAL A 562 -31.91 -3.22 48.20
N PHE A 563 -32.61 -2.79 47.15
CA PHE A 563 -33.96 -2.25 47.27
C PHE A 563 -34.98 -3.28 47.83
N VAL A 564 -34.93 -4.53 47.39
CA VAL A 564 -35.81 -5.59 47.93
C VAL A 564 -35.59 -5.83 49.40
N ASP A 565 -34.33 -5.92 49.83
CA ASP A 565 -33.96 -6.10 51.24
C ASP A 565 -34.38 -4.87 52.08
N GLU A 566 -34.15 -3.67 51.56
CA GLU A 566 -34.54 -2.43 52.20
C GLU A 566 -36.05 -2.27 52.32
N PHE A 567 -36.83 -2.63 51.26
CA PHE A 567 -38.29 -2.63 51.29
C PHE A 567 -38.81 -3.56 52.37
N VAL A 568 -38.34 -4.81 52.40
CA VAL A 568 -38.75 -5.80 53.40
C VAL A 568 -38.45 -5.35 54.79
N THR A 569 -37.21 -4.82 55.05
CA THR A 569 -36.78 -4.34 56.34
C THR A 569 -37.65 -3.16 56.80
N LYS A 570 -37.81 -2.10 56.00
CA LYS A 570 -38.60 -0.93 56.32
C LYS A 570 -40.10 -1.26 56.56
N MET A 571 -40.65 -2.21 55.78
CA MET A 571 -42.05 -2.63 55.97
C MET A 571 -42.19 -3.55 57.18
N ALA A 572 -41.19 -4.39 57.49
CA ALA A 572 -41.19 -5.18 58.74
C ALA A 572 -41.07 -4.29 60.01
N GLU A 573 -40.27 -3.24 59.97
CA GLU A 573 -40.14 -2.26 61.06
C GLU A 573 -41.45 -1.45 61.28
N THR A 574 -42.25 -1.27 60.22
CA THR A 574 -43.49 -0.47 60.31
C THR A 574 -44.72 -1.34 60.63
N TYR A 575 -44.79 -2.57 60.19
CA TYR A 575 -45.95 -3.43 60.23
C TYR A 575 -45.72 -4.80 60.87
N GLY A 576 -44.45 -5.15 61.23
CA GLY A 576 -44.16 -6.43 61.85
C GLY A 576 -44.66 -6.53 63.30
N ASP A 577 -45.09 -7.77 63.70
CA ASP A 577 -45.55 -8.06 65.07
C ASP A 577 -44.38 -8.09 66.05
#